data_9ec98937e26b5b9b00405dd961337f6d
#
_entry.id   9ec98937e26b5b9b00405dd961337f6d
#
_cell.length_a   1.000
_cell.length_b   1.000
_cell.length_c   1.000
_cell.angle_alpha   90.00
_cell.angle_beta   90.00
_cell.angle_gamma   90.00
#
_symmetry.space_group_name_H-M   'P 1'
#
loop_
_entity.id
_entity.type
_entity.pdbx_description
1 polymer ?
#
loop_
_entity_poly.entity_id
_entity_poly.type
_entity_poly.pdbx_seq_one_letter_code
_entity_poly.pdbx_strand_id
1 'polypeptide(L)'
;RRREPPFQFWSRIKGLAMSHLMNTYARLPVAFSHGDGSWVTDTDGKIYLDALSGIAVSTLGHNHPELVAAIAAQAGRLLHTSNLYRMPQQEQLADKLTALAGMDEVFFCNSGCEANEAAIKLARFYGHQHGVDSPAIIVMEKAFHGRTMATLSATGNRKTQAGFEPLVSGFVRVPYNDLD
;
A
#
# COMPACT_ATOMS: atom_id res chain seq x y z
N ARG A 1 30.99 -14.62 18.90
CA ARG A 1 29.60 -15.09 18.99
C ARG A 1 28.91 -14.64 17.70
N ARG A 2 28.68 -15.56 16.78
CA ARG A 2 27.91 -15.28 15.54
C ARG A 2 26.47 -15.04 15.97
N ARG A 3 25.92 -13.85 15.67
CA ARG A 3 24.49 -13.58 15.83
C ARG A 3 23.76 -14.42 14.80
N GLU A 4 22.89 -15.32 15.24
CA GLU A 4 21.97 -16.04 14.35
C GLU A 4 21.12 -15.03 13.56
N PRO A 5 20.87 -15.26 12.26
CA PRO A 5 20.04 -14.35 11.49
C PRO A 5 18.62 -14.33 12.06
N PRO A 6 17.94 -13.17 12.05
CA PRO A 6 16.65 -12.97 12.71
C PRO A 6 15.51 -13.86 12.16
N PHE A 7 15.76 -14.63 11.10
CA PHE A 7 14.78 -15.50 10.47
C PHE A 7 14.56 -16.86 11.15
N GLN A 8 15.44 -17.28 12.09
CA GLN A 8 15.29 -18.60 12.75
C GLN A 8 14.36 -18.61 13.98
N PHE A 9 13.87 -17.48 14.44
CA PHE A 9 13.01 -17.41 15.64
C PHE A 9 11.63 -18.06 15.45
N TRP A 10 11.13 -18.15 14.21
CA TRP A 10 9.76 -18.59 13.91
C TRP A 10 9.61 -20.09 13.64
N SER A 11 10.70 -20.85 13.52
CA SER A 11 10.65 -22.32 13.28
C SER A 11 10.22 -23.13 14.52
N ARG A 12 9.98 -22.49 15.66
CA ARG A 12 9.66 -23.15 16.94
C ARG A 12 8.17 -23.20 17.32
N ILE A 13 7.28 -22.68 16.50
CA ILE A 13 5.82 -22.88 16.77
C ILE A 13 5.44 -24.25 16.24
N LYS A 14 5.45 -25.23 17.16
CA LYS A 14 4.98 -26.60 16.89
C LYS A 14 3.50 -26.55 16.50
N GLY A 15 3.16 -27.02 15.30
CA GLY A 15 1.79 -27.27 14.86
C GLY A 15 1.28 -26.50 13.64
N LEU A 16 2.02 -25.53 13.10
CA LEU A 16 1.67 -24.90 11.82
C LEU A 16 2.19 -25.77 10.66
N ALA A 17 1.30 -26.15 9.75
CA ALA A 17 1.68 -26.76 8.49
C ALA A 17 2.74 -25.89 7.78
N MET A 18 3.71 -26.52 7.10
CA MET A 18 4.75 -25.79 6.36
C MET A 18 4.09 -24.85 5.34
N SER A 19 4.28 -23.54 5.52
CA SER A 19 3.79 -22.53 4.59
C SER A 19 4.84 -22.29 3.51
N HIS A 20 4.41 -22.30 2.24
CA HIS A 20 5.26 -21.92 1.10
C HIS A 20 5.33 -20.40 0.90
N LEU A 21 4.65 -19.61 1.75
CA LEU A 21 4.71 -18.15 1.71
C LEU A 21 6.02 -17.67 2.36
N MET A 22 6.69 -16.71 1.70
CA MET A 22 7.84 -16.04 2.29
C MET A 22 7.48 -15.44 3.65
N ASN A 23 8.35 -15.59 4.63
CA ASN A 23 8.16 -15.06 5.98
C ASN A 23 8.52 -13.57 6.05
N THR A 24 7.79 -12.73 5.31
CA THR A 24 7.97 -11.27 5.25
C THR A 24 7.13 -10.50 6.27
N TYR A 25 6.18 -11.17 6.92
CA TYR A 25 5.29 -10.58 7.92
C TYR A 25 5.15 -11.49 9.15
N ALA A 26 5.05 -10.88 10.33
CA ALA A 26 4.69 -11.58 11.56
C ALA A 26 3.17 -11.82 11.60
N ARG A 27 2.69 -12.90 10.94
CA ARG A 27 1.27 -13.22 10.89
C ARG A 27 0.77 -13.72 12.25
N LEU A 28 -0.41 -13.26 12.64
CA LEU A 28 -1.12 -13.82 13.78
C LEU A 28 -1.65 -15.24 13.43
N PRO A 29 -1.77 -16.16 14.40
CA PRO A 29 -2.24 -17.53 14.17
C PRO A 29 -3.78 -17.58 14.06
N VAL A 30 -4.37 -16.73 13.23
CA VAL A 30 -5.82 -16.67 12.96
C VAL A 30 -6.02 -16.64 11.45
N ALA A 31 -6.96 -17.42 10.94
CA ALA A 31 -7.37 -17.40 9.54
C ALA A 31 -8.87 -17.08 9.47
N PHE A 32 -9.22 -16.02 8.74
CA PHE A 32 -10.62 -15.64 8.53
C PHE A 32 -11.20 -16.35 7.31
N SER A 33 -12.46 -16.79 7.41
CA SER A 33 -13.18 -17.48 6.35
C SER A 33 -14.17 -16.57 5.62
N HIS A 34 -14.87 -15.70 6.34
CA HIS A 34 -15.83 -14.75 5.77
C HIS A 34 -16.03 -13.54 6.69
N GLY A 35 -16.71 -12.52 6.19
CA GLY A 35 -17.09 -11.34 6.95
C GLY A 35 -18.40 -10.74 6.46
N ASP A 36 -19.05 -9.98 7.35
CA ASP A 36 -20.26 -9.23 7.06
C ASP A 36 -20.24 -7.89 7.82
N GLY A 37 -20.39 -6.79 7.13
CA GLY A 37 -20.23 -5.46 7.68
C GLY A 37 -18.87 -5.30 8.38
N SER A 38 -18.88 -4.98 9.67
CA SER A 38 -17.67 -4.83 10.50
C SER A 38 -17.23 -6.10 11.22
N TRP A 39 -17.81 -7.24 10.91
CA TRP A 39 -17.53 -8.50 11.60
C TRP A 39 -16.85 -9.49 10.67
N VAL A 40 -15.90 -10.26 11.22
CA VAL A 40 -15.21 -11.34 10.52
C VAL A 40 -15.28 -12.62 11.35
N THR A 41 -15.40 -13.75 10.66
CA THR A 41 -15.47 -15.08 11.28
C THR A 41 -14.23 -15.88 10.87
N ASP A 42 -13.55 -16.48 11.82
CA ASP A 42 -12.42 -17.35 11.55
C ASP A 42 -12.84 -18.76 11.07
N THR A 43 -11.85 -19.57 10.75
CA THR A 43 -12.06 -20.96 10.28
C THR A 43 -12.65 -21.87 11.35
N ASP A 44 -12.57 -21.50 12.63
CA ASP A 44 -13.11 -22.22 13.76
C ASP A 44 -14.52 -21.73 14.16
N GLY A 45 -15.06 -20.74 13.44
CA GLY A 45 -16.39 -20.17 13.65
C GLY A 45 -16.45 -19.07 14.70
N LYS A 46 -15.32 -18.60 15.21
CA LYS A 46 -15.28 -17.50 16.17
C LYS A 46 -15.40 -16.16 15.46
N ILE A 47 -16.21 -15.27 16.03
CA ILE A 47 -16.53 -13.95 15.46
C ILE A 47 -15.68 -12.88 16.14
N TYR A 48 -15.19 -11.93 15.33
CA TYR A 48 -14.37 -10.79 15.76
C TYR A 48 -14.89 -9.50 15.15
N LEU A 49 -14.79 -8.40 15.89
CA LEU A 49 -14.93 -7.06 15.32
C LEU A 49 -13.66 -6.71 14.51
N ASP A 50 -13.80 -6.42 13.23
CA ASP A 50 -12.70 -5.97 12.38
C ASP A 50 -12.50 -4.45 12.53
N ALA A 51 -11.82 -4.05 13.59
CA ALA A 51 -11.41 -2.66 13.79
C ALA A 51 -10.18 -2.25 12.95
N LEU A 52 -9.58 -3.18 12.21
CA LEU A 52 -8.42 -2.92 11.35
C LEU A 52 -8.82 -2.62 9.90
N SER A 53 -9.94 -3.18 9.43
CA SER A 53 -10.48 -3.00 8.06
C SER A 53 -9.45 -3.18 6.96
N GLY A 54 -8.56 -4.19 7.07
CA GLY A 54 -7.46 -4.40 6.11
C GLY A 54 -6.44 -3.25 6.07
N ILE A 55 -6.22 -2.58 7.20
CA ILE A 55 -5.45 -1.32 7.36
C ILE A 55 -6.14 -0.17 6.61
N ALA A 56 -7.40 0.10 6.99
CA ALA A 56 -8.27 1.16 6.46
C ALA A 56 -8.56 1.05 4.94
N VAL A 57 -8.62 -0.16 4.41
CA VAL A 57 -8.95 -0.43 3.01
C VAL A 57 -10.44 -0.76 2.83
N SER A 58 -11.00 -1.62 3.70
CA SER A 58 -12.39 -2.09 3.59
C SER A 58 -13.37 -1.12 4.25
N THR A 59 -13.43 0.12 3.77
CA THR A 59 -14.20 1.21 4.41
C THR A 59 -15.72 1.00 4.39
N LEU A 60 -16.24 0.21 3.44
CA LEU A 60 -17.66 -0.17 3.35
C LEU A 60 -17.99 -1.43 4.17
N GLY A 61 -17.00 -2.00 4.86
CA GLY A 61 -17.13 -3.29 5.52
C GLY A 61 -17.04 -4.47 4.55
N HIS A 62 -17.21 -5.67 5.12
CA HIS A 62 -17.19 -6.93 4.38
C HIS A 62 -18.54 -7.21 3.75
N ASN A 63 -18.54 -7.85 2.58
CA ASN A 63 -19.76 -8.33 1.89
C ASN A 63 -20.82 -7.24 1.63
N HIS A 64 -20.39 -6.01 1.35
CA HIS A 64 -21.35 -4.94 1.01
C HIS A 64 -22.13 -5.30 -0.27
N PRO A 65 -23.47 -5.40 -0.22
CA PRO A 65 -24.25 -6.05 -1.27
C PRO A 65 -24.15 -5.33 -2.61
N GLU A 66 -24.18 -4.01 -2.64
CA GLU A 66 -24.06 -3.23 -3.89
C GLU A 66 -22.66 -3.37 -4.50
N LEU A 67 -21.60 -3.37 -3.66
CA LEU A 67 -20.24 -3.53 -4.15
C LEU A 67 -20.02 -4.93 -4.73
N VAL A 68 -20.47 -5.96 -4.03
CA VAL A 68 -20.38 -7.35 -4.50
C VAL A 68 -21.13 -7.53 -5.82
N ALA A 69 -22.36 -6.99 -5.93
CA ALA A 69 -23.16 -7.05 -7.15
C ALA A 69 -22.47 -6.31 -8.32
N ALA A 70 -21.92 -5.13 -8.08
CA ALA A 70 -21.22 -4.34 -9.10
C ALA A 70 -19.96 -5.07 -9.61
N ILE A 71 -19.15 -5.64 -8.71
CA ILE A 71 -17.96 -6.41 -9.07
C ILE A 71 -18.34 -7.64 -9.88
N ALA A 72 -19.34 -8.42 -9.44
CA ALA A 72 -19.78 -9.62 -10.13
C ALA A 72 -20.33 -9.31 -11.54
N ALA A 73 -21.14 -8.27 -11.67
CA ALA A 73 -21.68 -7.84 -12.96
C ALA A 73 -20.56 -7.38 -13.92
N GLN A 74 -19.60 -6.59 -13.44
CA GLN A 74 -18.50 -6.12 -14.28
C GLN A 74 -17.54 -7.25 -14.66
N ALA A 75 -17.24 -8.17 -13.73
CA ALA A 75 -16.40 -9.34 -13.99
C ALA A 75 -17.00 -10.25 -15.08
N GLY A 76 -18.34 -10.37 -15.12
CA GLY A 76 -19.05 -11.11 -16.18
C GLY A 76 -19.08 -10.41 -17.53
N ARG A 77 -18.65 -9.14 -17.62
CA ARG A 77 -18.64 -8.36 -18.88
C ARG A 77 -17.24 -8.17 -19.44
N LEU A 78 -16.34 -7.61 -18.62
CA LEU A 78 -14.99 -7.26 -19.07
C LEU A 78 -14.10 -6.99 -17.85
N LEU A 79 -12.96 -7.68 -17.74
CA LEU A 79 -12.01 -7.52 -16.65
C LEU A 79 -10.91 -6.52 -16.97
N HIS A 80 -10.26 -6.63 -18.11
CA HIS A 80 -9.11 -5.81 -18.46
C HIS A 80 -8.86 -5.76 -19.97
N THR A 81 -8.42 -4.60 -20.47
CA THR A 81 -8.13 -4.39 -21.90
C THR A 81 -6.79 -3.72 -22.17
N SER A 82 -5.97 -3.45 -21.15
CA SER A 82 -4.76 -2.62 -21.26
C SER A 82 -5.04 -1.11 -21.38
N ASN A 83 -4.08 -0.29 -20.96
CA ASN A 83 -4.09 1.18 -21.08
C ASN A 83 -3.93 1.67 -22.55
N LEU A 84 -3.81 0.74 -23.51
CA LEU A 84 -3.85 1.07 -24.94
C LEU A 84 -5.27 1.47 -25.40
N TYR A 85 -6.28 1.15 -24.62
CA TYR A 85 -7.68 1.43 -24.93
C TYR A 85 -8.33 2.29 -23.86
N ARG A 86 -9.29 3.09 -24.25
CA ARG A 86 -10.09 3.89 -23.33
C ARG A 86 -11.02 2.99 -22.53
N MET A 87 -11.13 3.25 -21.24
CA MET A 87 -12.02 2.54 -20.32
C MET A 87 -13.06 3.52 -19.76
N PRO A 88 -14.32 3.45 -20.22
CA PRO A 88 -15.35 4.44 -19.83
C PRO A 88 -15.53 4.58 -18.31
N GLN A 89 -15.47 3.48 -17.56
CA GLN A 89 -15.60 3.51 -16.09
C GLN A 89 -14.44 4.24 -15.42
N GLN A 90 -13.23 4.10 -15.97
CA GLN A 90 -12.05 4.80 -15.46
C GLN A 90 -12.17 6.30 -15.69
N GLU A 91 -12.62 6.72 -16.88
CA GLU A 91 -12.85 8.12 -17.20
C GLU A 91 -13.94 8.73 -16.31
N GLN A 92 -15.09 8.05 -16.12
CA GLN A 92 -16.14 8.48 -15.22
C GLN A 92 -15.66 8.63 -13.77
N LEU A 93 -14.78 7.73 -13.30
CA LEU A 93 -14.20 7.84 -11.97
C LEU A 93 -13.23 9.03 -11.89
N ALA A 94 -12.41 9.25 -12.93
CA ALA A 94 -11.51 10.40 -13.01
C ALA A 94 -12.28 11.71 -12.92
N ASP A 95 -13.36 11.88 -13.70
CA ASP A 95 -14.22 13.08 -13.68
C ASP A 95 -14.77 13.36 -12.26
N LYS A 96 -15.21 12.32 -11.55
CA LYS A 96 -15.70 12.47 -10.17
C LYS A 96 -14.60 12.86 -9.19
N LEU A 97 -13.44 12.22 -9.30
CA LEU A 97 -12.32 12.47 -8.38
C LEU A 97 -11.73 13.87 -8.59
N THR A 98 -11.54 14.31 -9.83
CA THR A 98 -11.03 15.65 -10.13
C THR A 98 -11.99 16.73 -9.66
N ALA A 99 -13.30 16.55 -9.87
CA ALA A 99 -14.31 17.48 -9.38
C ALA A 99 -14.33 17.58 -7.84
N LEU A 100 -14.17 16.46 -7.12
CA LEU A 100 -14.15 16.44 -5.66
C LEU A 100 -12.85 17.00 -5.08
N ALA A 101 -11.72 16.76 -5.74
CA ALA A 101 -10.40 17.17 -5.27
C ALA A 101 -10.02 18.61 -5.69
N GLY A 102 -10.72 19.18 -6.67
CA GLY A 102 -10.33 20.46 -7.28
C GLY A 102 -9.01 20.37 -8.04
N MET A 103 -8.74 19.22 -8.65
CA MET A 103 -7.55 18.93 -9.44
C MET A 103 -7.92 18.72 -10.91
N ASP A 104 -6.94 18.83 -11.81
CA ASP A 104 -7.19 18.73 -13.25
C ASP A 104 -7.15 17.29 -13.75
N GLU A 105 -6.29 16.44 -13.19
CA GLU A 105 -6.01 15.10 -13.71
C GLU A 105 -5.85 14.07 -12.56
N VAL A 106 -6.07 12.80 -12.89
CA VAL A 106 -5.90 11.65 -11.99
C VAL A 106 -5.01 10.59 -12.64
N PHE A 107 -4.05 10.08 -11.89
CA PHE A 107 -3.28 8.91 -12.24
C PHE A 107 -3.76 7.70 -11.44
N PHE A 108 -4.22 6.66 -12.13
CA PHE A 108 -4.64 5.40 -11.51
C PHE A 108 -3.49 4.38 -11.47
N CYS A 109 -3.34 3.73 -10.32
CA CYS A 109 -2.33 2.69 -10.09
C CYS A 109 -2.87 1.62 -9.12
N ASN A 110 -2.08 0.57 -8.88
CA ASN A 110 -2.55 -0.59 -8.10
C ASN A 110 -2.32 -0.44 -6.59
N SER A 111 -1.51 0.52 -6.16
CA SER A 111 -1.16 0.66 -4.74
C SER A 111 -0.70 2.07 -4.39
N GLY A 112 -0.79 2.44 -3.11
CA GLY A 112 -0.20 3.67 -2.59
C GLY A 112 1.31 3.75 -2.80
N CYS A 113 2.00 2.61 -2.86
CA CYS A 113 3.42 2.54 -3.19
C CYS A 113 3.69 3.03 -4.62
N GLU A 114 2.92 2.58 -5.60
CA GLU A 114 3.01 3.03 -7.00
C GLU A 114 2.60 4.51 -7.15
N ALA A 115 1.59 4.95 -6.41
CA ALA A 115 1.22 6.37 -6.36
C ALA A 115 2.37 7.24 -5.86
N ASN A 116 3.05 6.83 -4.79
CA ASN A 116 4.22 7.51 -4.27
C ASN A 116 5.40 7.48 -5.25
N GLU A 117 5.65 6.37 -5.95
CA GLU A 117 6.65 6.31 -7.02
C GLU A 117 6.35 7.33 -8.14
N ALA A 118 5.09 7.43 -8.55
CA ALA A 118 4.68 8.42 -9.55
C ALA A 118 4.89 9.85 -9.03
N ALA A 119 4.51 10.15 -7.79
CA ALA A 119 4.69 11.45 -7.16
C ALA A 119 6.19 11.84 -7.05
N ILE A 120 7.05 10.90 -6.65
CA ILE A 120 8.51 11.10 -6.57
C ILE A 120 9.08 11.42 -7.96
N LYS A 121 8.69 10.66 -8.99
CA LYS A 121 9.13 10.89 -10.37
C LYS A 121 8.65 12.25 -10.89
N LEU A 122 7.38 12.58 -10.65
CA LEU A 122 6.79 13.84 -11.07
C LEU A 122 7.49 15.04 -10.41
N ALA A 123 7.73 14.97 -9.10
CA ALA A 123 8.43 16.02 -8.37
C ALA A 123 9.86 16.25 -8.90
N ARG A 124 10.59 15.15 -9.17
CA ARG A 124 11.93 15.24 -9.76
C ARG A 124 11.91 15.83 -11.17
N PHE A 125 11.00 15.36 -12.00
CA PHE A 125 10.84 15.85 -13.37
C PHE A 125 10.51 17.34 -13.39
N TYR A 126 9.56 17.77 -12.55
CA TYR A 126 9.20 19.17 -12.38
C TYR A 126 10.40 20.02 -11.93
N GLY A 127 11.16 19.56 -10.94
CA GLY A 127 12.37 20.26 -10.48
C GLY A 127 13.39 20.45 -11.58
N HIS A 128 13.70 19.42 -12.37
CA HIS A 128 14.62 19.52 -13.50
C HIS A 128 14.12 20.50 -14.57
N GLN A 129 12.82 20.50 -14.87
CA GLN A 129 12.25 21.48 -15.82
C GLN A 129 12.35 22.93 -15.32
N HIS A 130 12.50 23.14 -14.02
CA HIS A 130 12.68 24.45 -13.39
C HIS A 130 14.15 24.75 -13.01
N GLY A 131 15.10 24.02 -13.61
CA GLY A 131 16.53 24.28 -13.47
C GLY A 131 17.14 23.81 -12.14
N VAL A 132 16.46 22.90 -11.42
CA VAL A 132 17.01 22.31 -10.19
C VAL A 132 17.77 21.04 -10.55
N ASP A 133 19.10 21.05 -10.47
CA ASP A 133 19.96 19.91 -10.85
C ASP A 133 19.76 18.68 -9.97
N SER A 134 19.49 18.89 -8.69
CA SER A 134 19.31 17.82 -7.69
C SER A 134 18.03 18.05 -6.88
N PRO A 135 16.85 17.80 -7.44
CA PRO A 135 15.60 18.03 -6.74
C PRO A 135 15.51 17.17 -5.47
N ALA A 136 15.24 17.81 -4.34
CA ALA A 136 15.04 17.16 -3.07
C ALA A 136 13.56 17.12 -2.69
N ILE A 137 13.15 16.05 -2.05
CA ILE A 137 11.79 15.83 -1.55
C ILE A 137 11.84 15.78 -0.03
N ILE A 138 11.09 16.64 0.63
CA ILE A 138 10.95 16.62 2.09
C ILE A 138 10.02 15.48 2.47
N VAL A 139 10.46 14.67 3.44
CA VAL A 139 9.71 13.53 3.98
C VAL A 139 9.75 13.58 5.51
N MET A 140 8.66 13.14 6.16
CA MET A 140 8.57 13.18 7.61
C MET A 140 9.29 11.99 8.25
N GLU A 141 9.89 12.22 9.42
CA GLU A 141 10.37 11.15 10.28
C GLU A 141 9.24 10.19 10.63
N LYS A 142 9.55 8.89 10.73
CA LYS A 142 8.60 7.82 11.06
C LYS A 142 7.45 7.63 10.05
N ALA A 143 7.43 8.37 8.94
CA ALA A 143 6.43 8.18 7.89
C ALA A 143 6.62 6.85 7.15
N PHE A 144 5.55 6.35 6.57
CA PHE A 144 5.55 5.19 5.69
C PHE A 144 5.12 5.59 4.28
N HIS A 145 5.96 5.27 3.29
CA HIS A 145 5.70 5.61 1.88
C HIS A 145 5.63 4.39 0.96
N GLY A 146 6.01 3.22 1.41
CA GLY A 146 6.00 1.98 0.63
C GLY A 146 7.27 1.14 0.81
N ARG A 147 7.41 0.11 -0.01
CA ARG A 147 8.49 -0.89 0.07
C ARG A 147 9.29 -1.06 -1.23
N THR A 148 9.01 -0.30 -2.29
CA THR A 148 9.91 -0.19 -3.46
C THR A 148 11.15 0.61 -3.09
N MET A 149 12.20 0.55 -3.89
CA MET A 149 13.48 1.17 -3.50
C MET A 149 13.37 2.68 -3.23
N ALA A 150 12.63 3.45 -4.05
CA ALA A 150 12.46 4.86 -3.80
C ALA A 150 11.52 5.15 -2.62
N THR A 151 10.39 4.48 -2.52
CA THR A 151 9.46 4.68 -1.41
C THR A 151 10.01 4.15 -0.08
N LEU A 152 10.80 3.08 -0.10
CA LEU A 152 11.55 2.60 1.06
C LEU A 152 12.56 3.63 1.53
N SER A 153 13.25 4.27 0.58
CA SER A 153 14.21 5.34 0.88
C SER A 153 13.55 6.57 1.49
N ALA A 154 12.34 6.91 1.04
CA ALA A 154 11.51 7.96 1.62
C ALA A 154 10.97 7.61 3.02
N THR A 155 10.73 6.32 3.30
CA THR A 155 10.17 5.83 4.58
C THR A 155 11.10 6.15 5.76
N GLY A 156 10.56 6.67 6.86
CA GLY A 156 11.30 7.13 8.04
C GLY A 156 11.71 6.03 9.03
N ASN A 157 11.66 4.75 8.66
CA ASN A 157 11.97 3.61 9.55
C ASN A 157 13.26 2.90 9.15
N ARG A 158 14.33 3.17 9.88
CA ARG A 158 15.67 2.57 9.64
C ARG A 158 15.68 1.04 9.71
N LYS A 159 14.83 0.43 10.53
CA LYS A 159 14.75 -1.03 10.62
C LYS A 159 14.25 -1.68 9.34
N THR A 160 13.39 -0.99 8.59
CA THR A 160 12.87 -1.48 7.30
C THR A 160 13.83 -1.21 6.14
N GLN A 161 14.75 -0.27 6.29
CA GLN A 161 15.76 0.09 5.29
C GLN A 161 17.02 -0.79 5.39
N ALA A 162 17.33 -1.26 6.60
CA ALA A 162 18.56 -2.01 6.86
C ALA A 162 18.69 -3.26 5.99
N GLY A 163 19.80 -3.37 5.26
CA GLY A 163 20.11 -4.47 4.34
C GLY A 163 19.67 -4.22 2.88
N PHE A 164 19.11 -3.04 2.59
CA PHE A 164 18.71 -2.66 1.23
C PHE A 164 19.52 -1.47 0.69
N GLU A 165 20.60 -1.11 1.37
CA GLU A 165 21.51 -0.07 0.91
C GLU A 165 22.29 -0.50 -0.38
N PRO A 166 22.66 0.47 -1.26
CA PRO A 166 22.48 1.91 -1.12
C PRO A 166 21.06 2.37 -1.38
N LEU A 167 20.55 3.27 -0.53
CA LEU A 167 19.23 3.85 -0.69
C LEU A 167 19.22 4.91 -1.80
N VAL A 168 18.04 5.18 -2.35
CA VAL A 168 17.83 6.25 -3.34
C VAL A 168 18.02 7.61 -2.65
N SER A 169 18.87 8.47 -3.21
CA SER A 169 19.14 9.81 -2.72
C SER A 169 18.04 10.82 -3.06
N GLY A 170 18.13 12.03 -2.48
CA GLY A 170 17.21 13.14 -2.77
C GLY A 170 16.02 13.23 -1.82
N PHE A 171 16.12 12.62 -0.63
CA PHE A 171 15.14 12.77 0.44
C PHE A 171 15.73 13.51 1.65
N VAL A 172 15.07 14.59 2.07
CA VAL A 172 15.39 15.34 3.29
C VAL A 172 14.36 15.00 4.36
N ARG A 173 14.82 14.50 5.51
CA ARG A 173 13.94 14.14 6.63
C ARG A 173 13.82 15.26 7.62
N VAL A 174 12.58 15.56 7.99
CA VAL A 174 12.25 16.55 9.01
C VAL A 174 11.29 15.96 10.04
N PRO A 175 11.31 16.42 11.29
CA PRO A 175 10.31 16.04 12.28
C PRO A 175 8.90 16.42 11.82
N TYR A 176 7.90 15.64 12.24
CA TYR A 176 6.51 15.96 11.95
C TYR A 176 6.01 17.05 12.90
N ASN A 177 5.35 18.05 12.34
CA ASN A 177 4.74 19.16 13.10
C ASN A 177 5.75 19.97 13.92
N ASP A 178 6.98 20.12 13.41
CA ASP A 178 8.06 20.92 13.97
C ASP A 178 8.49 21.92 12.90
N LEU A 179 8.40 23.23 13.23
CA LEU A 179 8.68 24.34 12.31
C LEU A 179 9.99 25.06 12.65
N ASP A 180 10.68 24.64 13.71
CA ASP A 180 12.00 25.17 14.11
C ASP A 180 13.11 24.34 13.38
#